data_8b7c9420fd5ca95e35ea6bedd0197494
#
_entry.id   8b7c9420fd5ca95e35ea6bedd0197494
#
_cell.length_a   1.000
_cell.length_b   1.000
_cell.length_c   1.000
_cell.angle_alpha   90.00
_cell.angle_beta   90.00
_cell.angle_gamma   90.00
#
_symmetry.space_group_name_H-M   'P 1'
#
loop_
_entity.id
_entity.type
_entity.pdbx_description
1 polymer ?
#
loop_
_entity_poly.entity_id
_entity_poly.type
_entity_poly.pdbx_seq_one_letter_code
_entity_poly.pdbx_strand_id
1 'polypeptide(L)'
;MPSWPKSCNPNWPPFYSDRLQTVDVPTTEALYITSIEEVVWGIMLVALTLIIHAFGMILTQHFSNQWKQQIGHQFEERRPFLAGISPLILASWMIVIVHCLEILMWAGFFQWKHCFPNFSTAAYFSFLEYTTVGSAYNLPLKWRLLEGMIATAGL
;
A
#
# COMPACT_ATOMS: atom_id res chain seq x y z
N MET A 1 -31.15 23.04 -1.33
CA MET A 1 -30.97 21.58 -1.07
C MET A 1 -30.91 20.90 -2.41
N PRO A 2 -29.76 20.37 -2.85
CA PRO A 2 -29.67 19.65 -4.11
C PRO A 2 -30.35 18.30 -3.99
N SER A 3 -31.27 18.02 -4.89
CA SER A 3 -31.98 16.74 -5.01
C SER A 3 -31.04 15.69 -5.59
N TRP A 4 -30.79 14.63 -4.84
CA TRP A 4 -30.03 13.47 -5.30
C TRP A 4 -30.81 12.71 -6.38
N PRO A 5 -30.18 12.20 -7.44
CA PRO A 5 -30.83 11.44 -8.47
C PRO A 5 -31.39 10.13 -7.91
N LYS A 6 -32.71 9.92 -8.11
CA LYS A 6 -33.46 8.71 -7.73
C LYS A 6 -33.20 7.53 -8.69
N SER A 7 -31.98 7.20 -9.00
CA SER A 7 -31.65 6.01 -9.80
C SER A 7 -30.81 5.00 -9.03
N CYS A 8 -31.25 4.65 -7.81
CA CYS A 8 -30.78 3.42 -7.19
C CYS A 8 -31.72 2.31 -7.66
N ASN A 9 -31.14 1.35 -8.37
CA ASN A 9 -31.79 0.13 -8.83
C ASN A 9 -32.54 -0.54 -7.67
N PRO A 10 -33.88 -0.72 -7.74
CA PRO A 10 -34.65 -1.33 -6.66
C PRO A 10 -34.34 -2.81 -6.40
N ASN A 11 -33.47 -3.42 -7.21
CA ASN A 11 -33.01 -4.82 -7.08
C ASN A 11 -31.71 -4.98 -6.33
N TRP A 12 -31.20 -3.94 -5.65
CA TRP A 12 -30.12 -4.17 -4.69
C TRP A 12 -30.68 -5.02 -3.54
N PRO A 13 -30.04 -6.16 -3.21
CA PRO A 13 -30.40 -6.90 -2.02
C PRO A 13 -30.32 -5.93 -0.83
N PRO A 14 -31.25 -6.00 0.13
CA PRO A 14 -31.26 -5.10 1.28
C PRO A 14 -30.03 -5.37 2.14
N PHE A 15 -28.95 -4.65 1.84
CA PHE A 15 -27.64 -4.85 2.46
C PHE A 15 -27.63 -4.41 3.94
N TYR A 16 -28.72 -3.88 4.43
CA TYR A 16 -28.75 -3.25 5.78
C TYR A 16 -29.82 -3.78 6.74
N SER A 17 -30.89 -4.40 6.30
CA SER A 17 -31.99 -4.82 7.20
C SER A 17 -31.81 -6.22 7.81
N ASP A 18 -30.96 -7.06 7.24
CA ASP A 18 -30.77 -8.44 7.73
C ASP A 18 -29.68 -8.57 8.79
N ARG A 19 -28.92 -7.49 9.04
CA ARG A 19 -27.86 -7.50 10.08
C ARG A 19 -28.32 -7.11 11.48
N LEU A 20 -29.62 -6.77 11.64
CA LEU A 20 -30.20 -6.55 12.95
C LEU A 20 -30.94 -7.76 13.49
N GLN A 21 -31.01 -8.85 12.72
CA GLN A 21 -31.45 -10.14 13.24
C GLN A 21 -30.30 -10.76 14.01
N THR A 22 -30.45 -10.65 15.34
CA THR A 22 -29.68 -11.39 16.34
C THR A 22 -28.18 -11.48 15.97
N VAL A 23 -27.45 -10.44 16.33
CA VAL A 23 -26.08 -10.65 16.74
C VAL A 23 -26.19 -11.55 17.96
N ASP A 24 -26.28 -12.86 17.76
CA ASP A 24 -25.69 -13.80 18.66
C ASP A 24 -24.22 -13.37 18.69
N VAL A 25 -23.92 -12.42 19.57
CA VAL A 25 -22.56 -12.18 20.00
C VAL A 25 -22.09 -13.57 20.42
N PRO A 26 -21.26 -14.26 19.62
CA PRO A 26 -20.67 -15.46 20.11
C PRO A 26 -19.89 -14.99 21.32
N THR A 27 -20.38 -15.40 22.52
CA THR A 27 -19.76 -15.15 23.83
C THR A 27 -18.41 -15.87 23.99
N THR A 28 -17.92 -16.40 22.94
CA THR A 28 -16.53 -16.61 22.63
C THR A 28 -16.12 -15.47 21.69
N GLU A 29 -15.65 -14.34 22.25
CA GLU A 29 -14.53 -13.71 21.60
C GLU A 29 -13.63 -14.88 21.20
N ALA A 30 -13.67 -15.23 19.90
CA ALA A 30 -12.69 -16.16 19.37
C ALA A 30 -11.38 -15.50 19.71
N LEU A 31 -10.75 -16.00 20.77
CA LEU A 31 -9.52 -15.47 21.32
C LEU A 31 -8.59 -15.37 20.11
N TYR A 32 -8.34 -14.16 19.62
CA TYR A 32 -7.45 -13.96 18.47
C TYR A 32 -6.10 -14.46 18.92
N ILE A 33 -5.88 -15.75 18.70
CA ILE A 33 -4.59 -16.37 18.96
C ILE A 33 -3.73 -15.99 17.76
N THR A 34 -2.99 -14.90 17.93
CA THR A 34 -1.96 -14.50 16.99
C THR A 34 -1.09 -15.72 16.70
N SER A 35 -1.15 -16.23 15.49
CA SER A 35 -0.33 -17.38 15.12
C SER A 35 1.13 -16.94 15.00
N ILE A 36 2.06 -17.71 15.54
CA ILE A 36 3.50 -17.45 15.39
C ILE A 36 3.87 -17.31 13.90
N GLU A 37 3.20 -18.08 13.04
CA GLU A 37 3.37 -18.01 11.60
C GLU A 37 3.07 -16.60 11.06
N GLU A 38 1.99 -15.96 11.49
CA GLU A 38 1.61 -14.60 11.07
C GLU A 38 2.67 -13.58 11.48
N VAL A 39 3.12 -13.65 12.73
CA VAL A 39 4.15 -12.74 13.25
C VAL A 39 5.47 -12.88 12.48
N VAL A 40 5.91 -14.12 12.25
CA VAL A 40 7.15 -14.38 11.50
C VAL A 40 7.07 -13.85 10.08
N TRP A 41 5.97 -14.13 9.37
CA TRP A 41 5.77 -13.61 8.02
C TRP A 41 5.69 -12.07 8.00
N GLY A 42 4.99 -11.47 8.97
CA GLY A 42 4.90 -10.03 9.11
C GLY A 42 6.25 -9.36 9.30
N ILE A 43 7.06 -9.85 10.24
CA ILE A 43 8.41 -9.33 10.49
C ILE A 43 9.30 -9.50 9.23
N MET A 44 9.20 -10.65 8.56
CA MET A 44 9.97 -10.91 7.35
C MET A 44 9.60 -9.96 6.21
N LEU A 45 8.30 -9.68 6.03
CA LEU A 45 7.83 -8.74 5.01
C LEU A 45 8.24 -7.31 5.34
N VAL A 46 8.11 -6.86 6.58
CA VAL A 46 8.56 -5.54 7.00
C VAL A 46 10.08 -5.39 6.81
N ALA A 47 10.87 -6.40 7.20
CA ALA A 47 12.31 -6.39 6.97
C ALA A 47 12.66 -6.30 5.48
N LEU A 48 11.94 -7.04 4.63
CA LEU A 48 12.12 -7.01 3.18
C LEU A 48 11.74 -5.63 2.61
N THR A 49 10.65 -5.01 3.08
CA THR A 49 10.26 -3.65 2.71
C THR A 49 11.38 -2.67 3.04
N LEU A 50 11.95 -2.72 4.25
CA LEU A 50 13.05 -1.85 4.65
C LEU A 50 14.30 -2.04 3.78
N ILE A 51 14.63 -3.27 3.38
CA ILE A 51 15.74 -3.55 2.48
C ILE A 51 15.49 -2.94 1.10
N ILE A 52 14.29 -3.14 0.53
CA ILE A 52 13.90 -2.56 -0.76
C ILE A 52 13.96 -1.04 -0.69
N HIS A 53 13.44 -0.45 0.38
CA HIS A 53 13.47 1.00 0.61
C HIS A 53 14.91 1.53 0.67
N ALA A 54 15.77 0.94 1.50
CA ALA A 54 17.17 1.34 1.64
C ALA A 54 17.92 1.25 0.31
N PHE A 55 17.74 0.15 -0.43
CA PHE A 55 18.34 -0.03 -1.74
C PHE A 55 17.81 1.00 -2.75
N GLY A 56 16.50 1.25 -2.75
CA GLY A 56 15.87 2.28 -3.57
C GLY A 56 16.41 3.67 -3.31
N MET A 57 16.66 4.03 -2.04
CA MET A 57 17.25 5.31 -1.67
C MET A 57 18.70 5.44 -2.17
N ILE A 58 19.50 4.37 -2.06
CA ILE A 58 20.88 4.35 -2.60
C ILE A 58 20.87 4.54 -4.11
N LEU A 59 20.00 3.83 -4.82
CA LEU A 59 19.85 3.98 -6.28
C LEU A 59 19.42 5.40 -6.65
N THR A 60 18.46 5.97 -5.94
CA THR A 60 17.98 7.33 -6.17
C THR A 60 19.11 8.36 -6.04
N GLN A 61 19.93 8.25 -5.01
CA GLN A 61 21.09 9.13 -4.81
C GLN A 61 22.13 8.93 -5.93
N HIS A 62 22.41 7.70 -6.30
CA HIS A 62 23.36 7.38 -7.35
C HIS A 62 22.91 7.98 -8.71
N PHE A 63 21.66 7.73 -9.12
CA PHE A 63 21.10 8.27 -10.35
C PHE A 63 21.03 9.80 -10.34
N SER A 64 20.62 10.42 -9.23
CA SER A 64 20.55 11.86 -9.10
C SER A 64 21.93 12.51 -9.23
N ASN A 65 22.98 11.90 -8.67
CA ASN A 65 24.35 12.40 -8.78
C ASN A 65 24.91 12.24 -10.20
N GLN A 66 24.67 11.10 -10.86
CA GLN A 66 25.07 10.91 -12.26
C GLN A 66 24.37 11.91 -13.16
N TRP A 67 23.07 12.15 -12.94
CA TRP A 67 22.29 13.12 -13.71
C TRP A 67 22.87 14.53 -13.59
N LYS A 68 23.23 14.96 -12.39
CA LYS A 68 23.90 16.25 -12.17
C LYS A 68 25.23 16.37 -12.91
N GLN A 69 26.04 15.32 -12.95
CA GLN A 69 27.32 15.33 -13.64
C GLN A 69 27.17 15.37 -15.17
N GLN A 70 26.22 14.66 -15.73
CA GLN A 70 26.04 14.57 -17.19
C GLN A 70 25.35 15.80 -17.77
N ILE A 71 24.35 16.32 -17.08
CA ILE A 71 23.47 17.37 -17.64
C ILE A 71 23.78 18.75 -17.04
N GLY A 72 24.38 18.79 -15.84
CA GLY A 72 24.70 20.06 -15.17
C GLY A 72 25.50 21.01 -16.06
N HIS A 73 26.55 20.51 -16.71
CA HIS A 73 27.39 21.34 -17.59
C HIS A 73 26.66 21.89 -18.83
N GLN A 74 25.67 21.21 -19.35
CA GLN A 74 24.95 21.67 -20.56
C GLN A 74 23.81 22.64 -20.27
N PHE A 75 23.18 22.54 -19.12
CA PHE A 75 22.01 23.37 -18.75
C PHE A 75 22.38 24.58 -17.90
N GLU A 76 23.50 24.57 -17.21
CA GLU A 76 23.93 25.64 -16.28
C GLU A 76 24.11 26.96 -17.03
N GLU A 77 24.59 26.92 -18.28
CA GLU A 77 24.77 28.13 -19.08
C GLU A 77 23.45 28.68 -19.66
N ARG A 78 22.46 27.83 -19.94
CA ARG A 78 21.25 28.28 -20.66
C ARG A 78 20.02 28.47 -19.77
N ARG A 79 19.84 27.62 -18.72
CA ARG A 79 18.67 27.67 -17.83
C ARG A 79 19.01 27.16 -16.43
N PRO A 80 19.63 27.98 -15.58
CA PRO A 80 20.10 27.54 -14.24
C PRO A 80 18.96 27.03 -13.34
N PHE A 81 17.73 27.54 -13.48
CA PHE A 81 16.58 27.11 -12.72
C PHE A 81 16.16 25.65 -13.03
N LEU A 82 16.16 25.28 -14.32
CA LEU A 82 15.82 23.90 -14.73
C LEU A 82 16.91 22.91 -14.34
N ALA A 83 18.18 23.33 -14.33
CA ALA A 83 19.28 22.48 -13.87
C ALA A 83 19.15 22.12 -12.40
N GLY A 84 18.64 23.03 -11.56
CA GLY A 84 18.39 22.77 -10.13
C GLY A 84 17.17 21.89 -9.85
N ILE A 85 16.12 22.00 -10.63
CA ILE A 85 14.85 21.26 -10.38
C ILE A 85 14.87 19.84 -10.96
N SER A 86 15.56 19.61 -12.08
CA SER A 86 15.55 18.31 -12.76
C SER A 86 15.97 17.12 -11.87
N PRO A 87 17.01 17.21 -11.04
CA PRO A 87 17.38 16.11 -10.16
C PRO A 87 16.35 15.86 -9.04
N LEU A 88 15.63 16.89 -8.60
CA LEU A 88 14.56 16.74 -7.62
C LEU A 88 13.36 16.00 -8.20
N ILE A 89 12.97 16.33 -9.43
CA ILE A 89 11.90 15.62 -10.15
C ILE A 89 12.28 14.14 -10.33
N LEU A 90 13.51 13.88 -10.78
CA LEU A 90 14.01 12.52 -10.96
C LEU A 90 14.00 11.75 -9.65
N ALA A 91 14.49 12.34 -8.56
CA ALA A 91 14.49 11.73 -7.24
C ALA A 91 13.05 11.41 -6.77
N SER A 92 12.10 12.33 -6.96
CA SER A 92 10.70 12.11 -6.60
C SER A 92 10.08 10.95 -7.38
N TRP A 93 10.35 10.84 -8.67
CA TRP A 93 9.88 9.70 -9.49
C TRP A 93 10.47 8.37 -9.01
N MET A 94 11.77 8.35 -8.69
CA MET A 94 12.43 7.14 -8.19
C MET A 94 11.83 6.69 -6.86
N ILE A 95 11.54 7.62 -5.94
CA ILE A 95 10.88 7.32 -4.67
C ILE A 95 9.50 6.69 -4.89
N VAL A 96 8.68 7.28 -5.78
CA VAL A 96 7.36 6.73 -6.11
C VAL A 96 7.47 5.31 -6.66
N ILE A 97 8.44 5.05 -7.54
CA ILE A 97 8.68 3.70 -8.09
C ILE A 97 9.03 2.71 -6.96
N VAL A 98 9.88 3.09 -6.03
CA VAL A 98 10.25 2.24 -4.88
C VAL A 98 9.02 1.89 -4.05
N HIS A 99 8.19 2.87 -3.69
CA HIS A 99 6.95 2.61 -2.95
C HIS A 99 5.96 1.73 -3.73
N CYS A 100 5.85 1.92 -5.05
CA CYS A 100 5.03 1.03 -5.87
C CYS A 100 5.53 -0.42 -5.83
N LEU A 101 6.84 -0.64 -5.87
CA LEU A 101 7.43 -1.99 -5.75
C LEU A 101 7.15 -2.61 -4.37
N GLU A 102 7.23 -1.85 -3.30
CA GLU A 102 6.89 -2.29 -1.95
C GLU A 102 5.42 -2.71 -1.85
N ILE A 103 4.50 -1.90 -2.37
CA ILE A 103 3.06 -2.22 -2.41
C ILE A 103 2.80 -3.50 -3.22
N LEU A 104 3.43 -3.65 -4.38
CA LEU A 104 3.30 -4.84 -5.22
C LEU A 104 3.87 -6.09 -4.55
N MET A 105 4.93 -5.96 -3.78
CA MET A 105 5.49 -7.06 -2.97
C MET A 105 4.48 -7.55 -1.93
N TRP A 106 3.83 -6.65 -1.18
CA TRP A 106 2.77 -6.99 -0.23
C TRP A 106 1.56 -7.61 -0.94
N ALA A 107 1.13 -7.05 -2.07
CA ALA A 107 0.04 -7.60 -2.87
C ALA A 107 0.34 -9.02 -3.37
N GLY A 108 1.58 -9.26 -3.81
CA GLY A 108 2.06 -10.57 -4.23
C GLY A 108 2.00 -11.60 -3.09
N PHE A 109 2.38 -11.20 -1.88
CA PHE A 109 2.26 -12.06 -0.71
C PHE A 109 0.81 -12.42 -0.39
N PHE A 110 -0.10 -11.44 -0.36
CA PHE A 110 -1.52 -11.69 -0.10
C PHE A 110 -2.16 -12.56 -1.18
N GLN A 111 -1.78 -12.38 -2.44
CA GLN A 111 -2.21 -13.25 -3.52
C GLN A 111 -1.66 -14.67 -3.36
N TRP A 112 -0.39 -14.83 -3.01
CA TRP A 112 0.23 -16.13 -2.78
C TRP A 112 -0.42 -16.89 -1.61
N LYS A 113 -0.81 -16.19 -0.56
CA LYS A 113 -1.53 -16.78 0.60
C LYS A 113 -3.03 -16.94 0.34
N HIS A 114 -3.52 -16.65 -0.89
CA HIS A 114 -4.94 -16.73 -1.26
C HIS A 114 -5.87 -15.91 -0.35
N CYS A 115 -5.38 -14.78 0.17
CA CYS A 115 -6.19 -13.85 0.95
C CYS A 115 -7.24 -13.14 0.08
N PHE A 116 -6.96 -12.95 -1.19
CA PHE A 116 -7.85 -12.31 -2.16
C PHE A 116 -8.00 -13.14 -3.43
N PRO A 117 -9.18 -13.09 -4.10
CA PRO A 117 -9.44 -13.85 -5.30
C PRO A 117 -8.63 -13.39 -6.52
N ASN A 118 -8.29 -12.09 -6.57
CA ASN A 118 -7.63 -11.46 -7.70
C ASN A 118 -6.45 -10.60 -7.24
N PHE A 119 -5.37 -10.58 -8.04
CA PHE A 119 -4.22 -9.72 -7.77
C PHE A 119 -4.57 -8.22 -7.72
N SER A 120 -5.51 -7.77 -8.56
CA SER A 120 -5.97 -6.38 -8.56
C SER A 120 -6.58 -5.97 -7.22
N THR A 121 -7.39 -6.84 -6.60
CA THR A 121 -7.98 -6.60 -5.27
C THR A 121 -6.90 -6.60 -4.19
N ALA A 122 -5.92 -7.53 -4.27
CA ALA A 122 -4.79 -7.55 -3.36
C ALA A 122 -3.93 -6.28 -3.47
N ALA A 123 -3.67 -5.82 -4.69
CA ALA A 123 -2.91 -4.59 -4.94
C ALA A 123 -3.66 -3.35 -4.44
N TYR A 124 -4.96 -3.25 -4.68
CA TYR A 124 -5.79 -2.16 -4.19
C TYR A 124 -5.83 -2.13 -2.65
N PHE A 125 -6.02 -3.28 -2.02
CA PHE A 125 -5.95 -3.41 -0.56
C PHE A 125 -4.59 -2.96 -0.03
N SER A 126 -3.51 -3.50 -0.60
CA SER A 126 -2.15 -3.17 -0.17
C SER A 126 -1.83 -1.68 -0.33
N PHE A 127 -2.32 -1.06 -1.41
CA PHE A 127 -2.16 0.37 -1.63
C PHE A 127 -2.84 1.20 -0.54
N LEU A 128 -4.09 0.87 -0.19
CA LEU A 128 -4.86 1.61 0.82
C LEU A 128 -4.27 1.44 2.22
N GLU A 129 -3.87 0.22 2.58
CA GLU A 129 -3.25 -0.04 3.89
C GLU A 129 -1.86 0.59 3.98
N TYR A 130 -1.03 0.46 2.93
CA TYR A 130 0.30 1.06 2.88
C TYR A 130 0.27 2.58 3.00
N THR A 131 -0.73 3.24 2.40
CA THR A 131 -0.93 4.70 2.51
C THR A 131 -1.69 5.11 3.77
N THR A 132 -1.97 4.16 4.68
CA THR A 132 -2.71 4.39 5.94
C THR A 132 -4.11 4.95 5.78
N VAL A 133 -4.68 4.89 4.57
CA VAL A 133 -6.06 5.30 4.30
C VAL A 133 -7.05 4.28 4.86
N GLY A 134 -6.64 3.02 4.91
CA GLY A 134 -7.48 1.90 5.31
C GLY A 134 -8.46 1.46 4.23
N SER A 135 -8.77 0.18 4.19
CA SER A 135 -9.69 -0.39 3.22
C SER A 135 -10.98 -0.91 3.87
N ALA A 136 -12.04 -1.01 3.06
CA ALA A 136 -13.27 -1.67 3.48
C ALA A 136 -13.15 -3.22 3.46
N TYR A 137 -12.07 -3.73 2.88
CA TYR A 137 -11.77 -5.16 2.86
C TYR A 137 -10.99 -5.52 4.13
N ASN A 138 -11.39 -6.63 4.76
CA ASN A 138 -10.67 -7.18 5.91
C ASN A 138 -9.94 -8.45 5.50
N LEU A 139 -8.74 -8.63 6.01
CA LEU A 139 -8.01 -9.89 5.88
C LEU A 139 -8.71 -11.01 6.67
N PRO A 140 -8.54 -12.28 6.25
CA PRO A 140 -8.92 -13.41 7.09
C PRO A 140 -8.31 -13.28 8.50
N LEU A 141 -9.03 -13.71 9.53
CA LEU A 141 -8.61 -13.56 10.94
C LEU A 141 -7.17 -14.04 11.19
N LYS A 142 -6.72 -15.06 10.47
CA LYS A 142 -5.35 -15.58 10.56
C LYS A 142 -4.27 -14.57 10.15
N TRP A 143 -4.59 -13.57 9.33
CA TRP A 143 -3.64 -12.62 8.73
C TRP A 143 -3.94 -11.16 9.10
N ARG A 144 -4.82 -10.95 10.07
CA ARG A 144 -5.30 -9.60 10.43
C ARG A 144 -4.20 -8.69 10.97
N LEU A 145 -3.19 -9.24 11.66
CA LEU A 145 -2.06 -8.47 12.17
C LEU A 145 -1.26 -7.79 11.04
N LEU A 146 -1.25 -8.40 9.85
CA LEU A 146 -0.53 -7.85 8.70
C LEU A 146 -1.12 -6.53 8.20
N GLU A 147 -2.39 -6.22 8.48
CA GLU A 147 -2.99 -4.92 8.17
C GLU A 147 -2.24 -3.79 8.90
N GLY A 148 -1.99 -3.96 10.20
CA GLY A 148 -1.21 -3.00 10.97
C GLY A 148 0.27 -2.95 10.56
N MET A 149 0.85 -4.11 10.17
CA MET A 149 2.24 -4.18 9.77
C MET A 149 2.51 -3.50 8.42
N ILE A 150 1.61 -3.66 7.44
CA ILE A 150 1.74 -2.94 6.16
C ILE A 150 1.57 -1.43 6.35
N ALA A 151 0.64 -0.98 7.21
CA ALA A 151 0.47 0.43 7.53
C ALA A 151 1.73 1.02 8.19
N THR A 152 2.38 0.28 9.09
CA THR A 152 3.65 0.74 9.71
C THR A 152 4.82 0.74 8.73
N ALA A 153 4.81 -0.12 7.72
CA ALA A 153 5.85 -0.14 6.68
C ALA A 153 5.74 1.03 5.69
N GLY A 154 4.54 1.62 5.56
CA GLY A 154 4.28 2.77 4.68
C GLY A 154 4.51 4.14 5.33
N LEU A 155 4.77 4.19 6.65
CA LEU A 155 5.05 5.43 7.39
C LEU A 155 6.53 5.83 7.26
#